data_3ba35343011fc0a034165bad12d20990
#
_entry.id   3ba35343011fc0a034165bad12d20990
#
_cell.length_a   1.000
_cell.length_b   1.000
_cell.length_c   1.000
_cell.angle_alpha   90.00
_cell.angle_beta   90.00
_cell.angle_gamma   90.00
#
_symmetry.space_group_name_H-M   'P 1'
#
loop_
_entity.id
_entity.type
_entity.pdbx_description
1 polymer ?
#
loop_
_entity_poly.entity_id
_entity_poly.type
_entity_poly.pdbx_seq_one_letter_code
_entity_poly.pdbx_strand_id
1 'polypeptide(L)'
;MKKIRLTALTMAGLMAAASMTGCGAKTAETTAASETTTAAGTMAAETTTVAETAGKVSQTKPLVVYLNDFDDIIPEMFKKATGYDVEVVAGNGAETLARIETEGDNPQWDIVWLDSMPSINSLGKKGMLLTDWEPSNAGNLTDFFKKIVPADKAYYPTGAHAAGVIAYRNDVFTEETAPKTWEDFAKPEYKDKIGIADPSVAAPAYPFVSYFFNSKGMDSGKEYFGSLFENGLKVYPKNPQVVQALASGEIAVAGLQESNAYGMIASGEPISIIWPEEGAPASVRVAAISAKTDQPEVAKKFIEFLLQPETQQQLVDAGDEGYFEPSVAGVNEKEDREKDGKLVYAEASWA
;
A
#
# COMPACT_ATOMS: atom_id res chain seq x y z
N MET A 1 -14.75 51.97 -0.21
CA MET A 1 -16.17 51.61 -0.36
C MET A 1 -16.47 51.38 -1.82
N LYS A 2 -16.54 50.14 -2.26
CA LYS A 2 -17.18 49.71 -3.53
C LYS A 2 -17.69 48.29 -3.31
N LYS A 3 -19.00 48.16 -3.25
CA LYS A 3 -19.76 46.93 -3.12
C LYS A 3 -19.78 46.23 -4.48
N ILE A 4 -19.37 44.97 -4.56
CA ILE A 4 -19.59 44.10 -5.72
C ILE A 4 -20.67 43.09 -5.34
N ARG A 5 -21.71 43.05 -6.16
CA ARG A 5 -22.94 42.26 -5.99
C ARG A 5 -22.68 40.80 -6.43
N LEU A 6 -23.15 39.91 -5.59
CA LEU A 6 -23.29 38.48 -5.87
C LEU A 6 -24.49 38.27 -6.79
N THR A 7 -24.31 37.61 -7.91
CA THR A 7 -25.45 37.17 -8.77
C THR A 7 -25.48 35.63 -8.68
N ALA A 8 -26.53 35.15 -8.06
CA ALA A 8 -26.90 33.72 -8.06
C ALA A 8 -27.58 33.39 -9.39
N LEU A 9 -27.14 32.29 -10.01
CA LEU A 9 -27.80 31.70 -11.19
C LEU A 9 -28.37 30.35 -10.79
N THR A 10 -29.66 30.32 -10.60
CA THR A 10 -30.52 29.12 -10.46
C THR A 10 -30.82 28.57 -11.85
N MET A 11 -30.56 27.27 -12.06
CA MET A 11 -31.17 26.54 -13.18
C MET A 11 -31.94 25.34 -12.65
N ALA A 12 -33.27 25.42 -12.87
CA ALA A 12 -34.23 24.41 -12.55
C ALA A 12 -34.46 23.47 -13.75
N GLY A 13 -34.57 22.21 -13.45
CA GLY A 13 -35.55 21.24 -13.93
C GLY A 13 -35.64 20.86 -15.40
N LEU A 14 -35.59 19.56 -15.67
CA LEU A 14 -36.67 18.90 -16.41
C LEU A 14 -36.66 17.38 -16.13
N MET A 15 -37.75 16.90 -15.53
CA MET A 15 -38.14 15.48 -15.50
C MET A 15 -38.80 15.14 -16.84
N ALA A 16 -38.50 13.95 -17.36
CA ALA A 16 -39.39 13.28 -18.31
C ALA A 16 -39.47 11.79 -17.96
N ALA A 17 -40.64 11.42 -17.45
CA ALA A 17 -41.06 10.02 -17.29
C ALA A 17 -41.67 9.52 -18.61
N ALA A 18 -41.36 8.28 -18.98
CA ALA A 18 -42.15 7.52 -19.94
C ALA A 18 -42.22 6.06 -19.50
N SER A 19 -43.38 5.70 -19.02
CA SER A 19 -43.89 4.33 -18.84
C SER A 19 -44.46 3.78 -20.16
N MET A 20 -44.27 2.50 -20.43
CA MET A 20 -45.30 1.64 -21.07
C MET A 20 -44.91 0.16 -21.02
N THR A 21 -45.62 -0.57 -20.27
CA THR A 21 -46.37 -1.85 -20.38
C THR A 21 -46.26 -2.64 -21.68
N GLY A 22 -46.14 -3.98 -21.53
CA GLY A 22 -46.42 -4.96 -22.57
C GLY A 22 -46.23 -6.39 -22.07
N CYS A 23 -47.35 -7.03 -21.69
CA CYS A 23 -47.54 -8.45 -21.38
C CYS A 23 -47.33 -9.35 -22.58
N GLY A 24 -46.96 -10.63 -22.34
CA GLY A 24 -47.09 -11.70 -23.30
C GLY A 24 -46.54 -13.04 -22.82
N ALA A 25 -47.34 -13.83 -22.12
CA ALA A 25 -47.07 -15.22 -21.80
C ALA A 25 -47.42 -16.11 -23.01
N LYS A 26 -46.65 -17.20 -23.19
CA LYS A 26 -47.22 -18.50 -23.62
C LYS A 26 -46.26 -19.68 -23.38
N THR A 27 -46.73 -20.60 -22.62
CA THR A 27 -46.38 -21.99 -22.42
C THR A 27 -46.49 -22.83 -23.69
N ALA A 28 -45.67 -23.84 -23.85
CA ALA A 28 -46.01 -25.17 -24.39
C ALA A 28 -44.95 -26.21 -24.06
N GLU A 29 -45.45 -27.31 -23.61
CA GLU A 29 -44.87 -28.58 -23.16
C GLU A 29 -44.34 -29.49 -24.25
N THR A 30 -43.59 -30.53 -23.76
CA THR A 30 -43.58 -31.96 -24.15
C THR A 30 -42.66 -32.32 -25.33
N THR A 31 -41.78 -33.29 -25.29
CA THR A 31 -41.89 -34.71 -24.90
C THR A 31 -40.49 -35.39 -24.95
N ALA A 32 -40.36 -36.43 -24.16
CA ALA A 32 -39.23 -37.35 -24.06
C ALA A 32 -39.03 -38.24 -25.27
N ALA A 33 -37.80 -38.67 -25.50
CA ALA A 33 -37.48 -40.02 -26.03
C ALA A 33 -36.08 -40.44 -25.55
N SER A 34 -36.06 -41.61 -24.92
CA SER A 34 -34.93 -42.39 -24.49
C SER A 34 -34.38 -43.20 -25.69
N GLU A 35 -33.05 -43.29 -25.79
CA GLU A 35 -32.41 -44.50 -26.31
C GLU A 35 -30.98 -44.67 -25.79
N THR A 36 -30.72 -45.84 -25.33
CA THR A 36 -29.54 -46.44 -24.72
C THR A 36 -28.55 -46.91 -25.77
N THR A 37 -27.24 -46.66 -25.63
CA THR A 37 -26.23 -47.67 -26.05
C THR A 37 -24.87 -47.45 -25.42
N THR A 38 -24.47 -48.32 -24.58
CA THR A 38 -23.24 -49.06 -24.22
C THR A 38 -21.85 -48.49 -24.53
N ALA A 39 -21.10 -48.28 -23.45
CA ALA A 39 -19.75 -48.72 -23.09
C ALA A 39 -18.54 -48.48 -24.02
N ALA A 40 -17.55 -47.75 -23.51
CA ALA A 40 -16.15 -48.19 -23.41
C ALA A 40 -15.43 -47.31 -22.38
N GLY A 41 -14.81 -47.94 -21.40
CA GLY A 41 -14.16 -47.29 -20.28
C GLY A 41 -12.81 -46.70 -20.64
N THR A 42 -12.51 -45.58 -20.00
CA THR A 42 -11.14 -45.13 -19.77
C THR A 42 -11.11 -44.51 -18.36
N MET A 43 -10.30 -45.10 -17.51
CA MET A 43 -10.08 -44.67 -16.13
C MET A 43 -9.38 -43.29 -16.16
N ALA A 44 -10.10 -42.25 -15.86
CA ALA A 44 -9.50 -40.96 -15.45
C ALA A 44 -9.42 -40.98 -13.94
N ALA A 45 -8.21 -40.78 -13.40
CA ALA A 45 -7.96 -40.66 -11.99
C ALA A 45 -8.68 -39.40 -11.49
N GLU A 46 -9.69 -39.58 -10.65
CA GLU A 46 -10.28 -38.52 -9.85
C GLU A 46 -9.26 -38.07 -8.80
N THR A 47 -8.63 -36.96 -9.05
CA THR A 47 -7.94 -36.20 -7.98
C THR A 47 -9.02 -35.57 -7.11
N THR A 48 -9.37 -36.27 -6.05
CA THR A 48 -10.28 -35.75 -5.01
C THR A 48 -9.52 -34.65 -4.28
N THR A 49 -9.74 -33.42 -4.67
CA THR A 49 -9.42 -32.25 -3.84
C THR A 49 -10.34 -32.31 -2.61
N VAL A 50 -9.80 -32.78 -1.52
CA VAL A 50 -10.42 -32.66 -0.19
C VAL A 50 -10.40 -31.17 0.14
N ALA A 51 -11.46 -30.46 -0.21
CA ALA A 51 -11.74 -29.16 0.36
C ALA A 51 -12.06 -29.38 1.84
N GLU A 52 -11.08 -29.08 2.68
CA GLU A 52 -11.22 -29.07 4.12
C GLU A 52 -12.29 -28.02 4.47
N THR A 53 -13.49 -28.49 4.78
CA THR A 53 -14.58 -27.67 5.33
C THR A 53 -14.24 -27.35 6.78
N ALA A 54 -13.25 -26.48 6.99
CA ALA A 54 -13.14 -25.75 8.24
C ALA A 54 -14.42 -24.91 8.37
N GLY A 55 -15.18 -25.16 9.44
CA GLY A 55 -16.47 -24.51 9.68
C GLY A 55 -16.37 -22.98 9.49
N LYS A 56 -17.16 -22.43 8.54
CA LYS A 56 -17.21 -20.99 8.31
C LYS A 56 -17.57 -20.30 9.61
N VAL A 57 -16.67 -19.46 10.14
CA VAL A 57 -16.98 -18.57 11.25
C VAL A 57 -18.06 -17.61 10.76
N SER A 58 -19.14 -17.45 11.53
CA SER A 58 -20.22 -16.52 11.16
C SER A 58 -19.71 -15.09 11.35
N GLN A 59 -19.60 -14.34 10.27
CA GLN A 59 -19.31 -12.91 10.32
C GLN A 59 -20.63 -12.15 10.56
N THR A 60 -20.65 -11.28 11.58
CA THR A 60 -21.85 -10.49 11.95
C THR A 60 -21.76 -9.05 11.48
N LYS A 61 -20.58 -8.55 11.18
CA LYS A 61 -20.27 -7.21 10.63
C LYS A 61 -19.03 -7.30 9.74
N PRO A 62 -18.79 -6.38 8.80
CA PRO A 62 -17.54 -6.32 8.05
C PRO A 62 -16.32 -6.21 8.97
N LEU A 63 -15.20 -6.80 8.57
CA LEU A 63 -13.91 -6.59 9.21
C LEU A 63 -13.42 -5.17 8.92
N VAL A 64 -13.11 -4.37 9.93
CA VAL A 64 -12.66 -2.98 9.74
C VAL A 64 -11.15 -2.94 9.60
N VAL A 65 -10.68 -2.50 8.43
CA VAL A 65 -9.25 -2.42 8.08
C VAL A 65 -8.83 -0.97 7.91
N TYR A 66 -7.88 -0.52 8.73
CA TYR A 66 -7.22 0.78 8.59
C TYR A 66 -5.96 0.60 7.75
N LEU A 67 -5.87 1.29 6.62
CA LEU A 67 -4.77 1.13 5.66
C LEU A 67 -4.47 2.43 4.91
N ASN A 68 -3.36 2.45 4.19
CA ASN A 68 -2.93 3.60 3.38
C ASN A 68 -2.80 3.33 1.88
N ASP A 69 -2.81 2.07 1.44
CA ASP A 69 -2.75 1.65 0.03
C ASP A 69 -3.69 0.47 -0.23
N PHE A 70 -4.05 0.23 -1.49
CA PHE A 70 -4.91 -0.87 -1.96
C PHE A 70 -6.37 -0.82 -1.47
N ASP A 71 -6.86 0.34 -1.01
CA ASP A 71 -8.19 0.48 -0.46
C ASP A 71 -9.31 0.16 -1.48
N ASP A 72 -9.06 0.43 -2.76
CA ASP A 72 -10.02 0.17 -3.84
C ASP A 72 -10.21 -1.32 -4.14
N ILE A 73 -9.19 -2.17 -3.92
CA ILE A 73 -9.20 -3.56 -4.40
C ILE A 73 -9.35 -4.60 -3.28
N ILE A 74 -8.85 -4.32 -2.10
CA ILE A 74 -8.81 -5.27 -0.97
C ILE A 74 -10.20 -5.80 -0.58
N PRO A 75 -11.28 -5.01 -0.52
CA PRO A 75 -12.58 -5.52 -0.13
C PRO A 75 -13.08 -6.65 -1.06
N GLU A 76 -12.94 -6.44 -2.37
CA GLU A 76 -13.37 -7.43 -3.35
C GLU A 76 -12.45 -8.67 -3.35
N MET A 77 -11.14 -8.46 -3.29
CA MET A 77 -10.15 -9.55 -3.25
C MET A 77 -10.37 -10.46 -2.04
N PHE A 78 -10.50 -9.88 -0.85
CA PHE A 78 -10.70 -10.65 0.38
C PHE A 78 -12.04 -11.39 0.38
N LYS A 79 -13.12 -10.72 -0.05
CA LYS A 79 -14.44 -11.35 -0.18
C LYS A 79 -14.43 -12.52 -1.16
N LYS A 80 -13.78 -12.37 -2.30
CA LYS A 80 -13.63 -13.44 -3.30
C LYS A 80 -12.84 -14.63 -2.77
N ALA A 81 -11.75 -14.36 -2.04
CA ALA A 81 -10.88 -15.41 -1.50
C ALA A 81 -11.49 -16.16 -0.30
N THR A 82 -12.24 -15.46 0.55
CA THR A 82 -12.65 -16.00 1.86
C THR A 82 -14.17 -16.05 2.07
N GLY A 83 -14.91 -15.23 1.34
CA GLY A 83 -16.36 -15.03 1.50
C GLY A 83 -16.72 -14.09 2.65
N TYR A 84 -15.75 -13.42 3.29
CA TYR A 84 -15.96 -12.43 4.34
C TYR A 84 -15.92 -11.00 3.76
N ASP A 85 -16.66 -10.11 4.42
CA ASP A 85 -16.72 -8.69 4.05
C ASP A 85 -15.69 -7.86 4.81
N VAL A 86 -15.14 -6.85 4.15
CA VAL A 86 -14.21 -5.86 4.71
C VAL A 86 -14.78 -4.47 4.51
N GLU A 87 -14.69 -3.64 5.55
CA GLU A 87 -14.86 -2.20 5.50
C GLU A 87 -13.48 -1.54 5.62
N VAL A 88 -13.10 -0.77 4.62
CA VAL A 88 -11.81 -0.09 4.57
C VAL A 88 -11.94 1.34 5.06
N VAL A 89 -11.02 1.74 5.90
CA VAL A 89 -10.83 3.13 6.32
C VAL A 89 -9.45 3.56 5.84
N ALA A 90 -9.45 4.20 4.68
CA ALA A 90 -8.22 4.73 4.09
C ALA A 90 -7.77 6.00 4.81
N GLY A 91 -6.46 6.13 5.04
CA GLY A 91 -5.87 7.30 5.66
C GLY A 91 -4.34 7.29 5.54
N ASN A 92 -3.70 8.44 5.72
CA ASN A 92 -2.24 8.43 5.83
C ASN A 92 -1.80 7.89 7.21
N GLY A 93 -0.52 7.53 7.32
CA GLY A 93 0.00 6.88 8.51
C GLY A 93 -0.20 7.69 9.80
N ALA A 94 0.04 9.00 9.79
CA ALA A 94 -0.08 9.84 10.97
C ALA A 94 -1.55 10.02 11.40
N GLU A 95 -2.45 10.25 10.46
CA GLU A 95 -3.89 10.35 10.71
C GLU A 95 -4.45 9.05 11.28
N THR A 96 -4.06 7.91 10.69
CA THR A 96 -4.48 6.59 11.15
C THR A 96 -3.98 6.31 12.56
N LEU A 97 -2.71 6.60 12.86
CA LEU A 97 -2.16 6.43 14.21
C LEU A 97 -2.83 7.34 15.24
N ALA A 98 -3.03 8.61 14.92
CA ALA A 98 -3.73 9.57 15.80
C ALA A 98 -5.17 9.12 16.06
N ARG A 99 -5.85 8.57 15.06
CA ARG A 99 -7.18 7.98 15.21
C ARG A 99 -7.16 6.78 16.13
N ILE A 100 -6.26 5.82 15.92
CA ILE A 100 -6.08 4.64 16.78
C ILE A 100 -5.81 5.07 18.24
N GLU A 101 -4.94 6.04 18.46
CA GLU A 101 -4.63 6.56 19.79
C GLU A 101 -5.83 7.25 20.45
N THR A 102 -6.63 7.97 19.66
CA THR A 102 -7.85 8.64 20.15
C THR A 102 -8.93 7.62 20.53
N GLU A 103 -9.09 6.56 19.78
CA GLU A 103 -10.03 5.47 20.06
C GLU A 103 -9.63 4.68 21.31
N GLY A 104 -8.34 4.58 21.60
CA GLY A 104 -7.78 4.06 22.85
C GLY A 104 -8.34 2.71 23.25
N ASP A 105 -9.12 2.70 24.36
CA ASP A 105 -9.71 1.48 24.92
C ASP A 105 -10.95 0.98 24.15
N ASN A 106 -11.46 1.73 23.20
CA ASN A 106 -12.61 1.37 22.36
C ASN A 106 -12.27 1.43 20.88
N PRO A 107 -11.36 0.57 20.37
CA PRO A 107 -10.91 0.61 18.98
C PRO A 107 -12.10 0.32 18.04
N GLN A 108 -12.14 1.09 16.94
CA GLN A 108 -13.10 0.90 15.86
C GLN A 108 -12.50 0.13 14.69
N TRP A 109 -11.33 -0.44 14.85
CA TRP A 109 -10.57 -1.19 13.86
C TRP A 109 -10.26 -2.61 14.32
N ASP A 110 -10.23 -3.53 13.37
CA ASP A 110 -9.84 -4.92 13.59
C ASP A 110 -8.41 -5.18 13.10
N ILE A 111 -8.05 -4.55 11.95
CA ILE A 111 -6.75 -4.64 11.30
C ILE A 111 -6.18 -3.24 11.09
N VAL A 112 -4.88 -3.10 11.31
CA VAL A 112 -4.08 -1.97 10.81
C VAL A 112 -3.04 -2.50 9.84
N TRP A 113 -2.97 -1.91 8.63
CA TRP A 113 -2.05 -2.32 7.57
C TRP A 113 -1.44 -1.08 6.91
N LEU A 114 -0.18 -0.78 7.26
CA LEU A 114 0.49 0.48 6.91
C LEU A 114 1.92 0.28 6.42
N ASP A 115 2.38 1.22 5.60
CA ASP A 115 3.75 1.36 5.11
C ASP A 115 4.68 2.00 6.15
N SER A 116 4.55 1.63 7.39
CA SER A 116 5.41 2.13 8.46
C SER A 116 5.53 1.11 9.60
N MET A 117 6.43 0.15 9.43
CA MET A 117 6.72 -0.82 10.49
C MET A 117 7.06 -0.16 11.84
N PRO A 118 7.85 0.94 11.92
CA PRO A 118 8.12 1.59 13.21
C PRO A 118 6.86 2.08 13.92
N SER A 119 5.88 2.58 13.17
CA SER A 119 4.59 3.03 13.71
C SER A 119 3.80 1.87 14.31
N ILE A 120 3.73 0.75 13.59
CA ILE A 120 3.03 -0.45 14.07
C ILE A 120 3.75 -1.07 15.29
N ASN A 121 5.08 -1.09 15.27
CA ASN A 121 5.87 -1.52 16.44
C ASN A 121 5.56 -0.66 17.69
N SER A 122 5.35 0.65 17.51
CA SER A 122 4.91 1.53 18.60
C SER A 122 3.55 1.12 19.19
N LEU A 123 2.58 0.71 18.35
CA LEU A 123 1.30 0.18 18.82
C LEU A 123 1.48 -1.13 19.58
N GLY A 124 2.37 -2.03 19.11
CA GLY A 124 2.72 -3.27 19.82
C GLY A 124 3.29 -2.98 21.23
N LYS A 125 4.25 -2.04 21.34
CA LYS A 125 4.81 -1.62 22.64
C LYS A 125 3.77 -1.02 23.59
N LYS A 126 2.65 -0.52 23.09
CA LYS A 126 1.50 -0.04 23.90
C LYS A 126 0.50 -1.14 24.23
N GLY A 127 0.74 -2.41 23.81
CA GLY A 127 -0.16 -3.53 24.04
C GLY A 127 -1.47 -3.47 23.24
N MET A 128 -1.49 -2.74 22.13
CA MET A 128 -2.70 -2.56 21.31
C MET A 128 -2.88 -3.64 20.25
N LEU A 129 -1.86 -4.49 20.04
CA LEU A 129 -1.85 -5.53 19.01
C LEU A 129 -2.02 -6.92 19.62
N LEU A 130 -2.67 -7.82 18.86
CA LEU A 130 -2.74 -9.24 19.18
C LEU A 130 -1.32 -9.85 19.05
N THR A 131 -0.89 -10.59 20.07
CA THR A 131 0.42 -11.26 20.13
C THR A 131 0.28 -12.78 20.20
N ASP A 132 1.42 -13.46 20.14
CA ASP A 132 1.55 -14.91 20.36
C ASP A 132 0.70 -15.79 19.44
N TRP A 133 0.37 -15.28 18.24
CA TRP A 133 -0.31 -16.03 17.18
C TRP A 133 0.51 -16.02 15.90
N GLU A 134 0.60 -17.17 15.24
CA GLU A 134 1.31 -17.30 13.95
C GLU A 134 0.36 -17.83 12.87
N PRO A 135 0.26 -17.14 11.71
CA PRO A 135 -0.51 -17.63 10.60
C PRO A 135 0.07 -18.94 10.05
N SER A 136 -0.80 -19.86 9.64
CA SER A 136 -0.40 -21.17 9.10
C SER A 136 0.52 -21.06 7.87
N ASN A 137 0.45 -19.96 7.15
CA ASN A 137 1.24 -19.66 5.97
C ASN A 137 2.41 -18.68 6.21
N ALA A 138 2.79 -18.42 7.47
CA ALA A 138 3.98 -17.63 7.79
C ALA A 138 5.27 -18.20 7.16
N GLY A 139 5.28 -19.52 6.90
CA GLY A 139 6.34 -20.21 6.16
C GLY A 139 6.58 -19.69 4.74
N ASN A 140 5.58 -19.06 4.12
CA ASN A 140 5.68 -18.48 2.78
C ASN A 140 6.58 -17.24 2.74
N LEU A 141 6.78 -16.54 3.85
CA LEU A 141 7.69 -15.40 3.92
C LEU A 141 9.10 -15.78 3.46
N THR A 142 9.78 -14.87 2.78
CA THR A 142 11.19 -15.03 2.46
C THR A 142 12.05 -15.00 3.74
N ASP A 143 13.27 -15.51 3.68
CA ASP A 143 14.16 -15.56 4.85
C ASP A 143 14.47 -14.17 5.43
N PHE A 144 14.44 -13.13 4.59
CA PHE A 144 14.59 -11.76 5.03
C PHE A 144 13.36 -11.30 5.84
N PHE A 145 12.17 -11.45 5.29
CA PHE A 145 10.94 -11.00 5.94
C PHE A 145 10.58 -11.82 7.18
N LYS A 146 10.99 -13.10 7.28
CA LYS A 146 10.88 -13.88 8.52
C LYS A 146 11.62 -13.24 9.68
N LYS A 147 12.77 -12.58 9.44
CA LYS A 147 13.55 -11.89 10.47
C LYS A 147 12.89 -10.60 10.97
N ILE A 148 11.96 -10.05 10.18
CA ILE A 148 11.22 -8.82 10.52
C ILE A 148 10.06 -9.11 11.48
N VAL A 149 9.51 -10.33 11.47
CA VAL A 149 8.45 -10.72 12.40
C VAL A 149 8.97 -10.61 13.83
N PRO A 150 8.34 -9.82 14.71
CA PRO A 150 8.81 -9.66 16.07
C PRO A 150 8.64 -10.95 16.88
N ALA A 151 9.39 -11.09 17.97
CA ALA A 151 9.38 -12.29 18.80
C ALA A 151 8.00 -12.62 19.39
N ASP A 152 7.21 -11.59 19.70
CA ASP A 152 5.84 -11.68 20.20
C ASP A 152 4.79 -11.84 19.10
N LYS A 153 5.21 -11.83 17.81
CA LYS A 153 4.35 -12.01 16.65
C LYS A 153 3.23 -10.97 16.51
N ALA A 154 3.46 -9.75 17.00
CA ALA A 154 2.49 -8.67 17.01
C ALA A 154 2.11 -8.17 15.59
N TYR A 155 2.95 -8.37 14.56
CA TYR A 155 2.67 -8.00 13.18
C TYR A 155 3.41 -8.88 12.17
N TYR A 156 2.96 -8.83 10.91
CA TYR A 156 3.55 -9.58 9.80
C TYR A 156 3.85 -8.65 8.62
N PRO A 157 5.07 -8.74 8.03
CA PRO A 157 5.44 -7.95 6.86
C PRO A 157 4.72 -8.48 5.61
N THR A 158 4.22 -7.56 4.81
CA THR A 158 3.49 -7.85 3.56
C THR A 158 4.19 -7.31 2.32
N GLY A 159 5.36 -6.74 2.48
CA GLY A 159 6.21 -6.24 1.42
C GLY A 159 7.06 -5.07 1.88
N ALA A 160 7.95 -4.60 1.00
CA ALA A 160 8.74 -3.41 1.20
C ALA A 160 8.89 -2.64 -0.11
N HIS A 161 8.97 -1.32 -0.01
CA HIS A 161 9.20 -0.46 -1.16
C HIS A 161 10.22 0.63 -0.82
N ALA A 162 10.76 1.29 -1.84
CA ALA A 162 11.57 2.47 -1.60
C ALA A 162 10.69 3.61 -1.05
N ALA A 163 10.95 4.00 0.20
CA ALA A 163 10.35 5.19 0.81
C ALA A 163 10.76 6.47 0.06
N GLY A 164 11.89 6.40 -0.64
CA GLY A 164 12.36 7.43 -1.57
C GLY A 164 13.31 6.85 -2.60
N VAL A 165 13.04 7.13 -3.85
CA VAL A 165 13.97 7.11 -4.99
C VAL A 165 14.27 8.53 -5.41
N ILE A 166 15.32 8.77 -6.19
CA ILE A 166 15.58 10.08 -6.78
C ILE A 166 14.74 10.20 -8.06
N ALA A 167 13.61 10.91 -7.94
CA ALA A 167 12.81 11.28 -9.10
C ALA A 167 13.27 12.65 -9.63
N TYR A 168 13.49 12.78 -10.92
CA TYR A 168 13.92 14.06 -11.53
C TYR A 168 13.21 14.33 -12.83
N ARG A 169 13.04 15.61 -13.16
CA ARG A 169 12.52 16.06 -14.44
C ARG A 169 13.59 15.89 -15.53
N ASN A 170 13.31 15.03 -16.52
CA ASN A 170 14.23 14.75 -17.62
C ASN A 170 14.22 15.81 -18.74
N ASP A 171 13.31 16.79 -18.65
CA ASP A 171 13.34 18.01 -19.46
C ASP A 171 14.20 19.13 -18.83
N VAL A 172 14.67 18.96 -17.60
CA VAL A 172 15.54 19.91 -16.86
C VAL A 172 16.94 19.34 -16.67
N PHE A 173 17.06 18.07 -16.33
CA PHE A 173 18.32 17.36 -16.12
C PHE A 173 18.40 16.13 -17.02
N THR A 174 19.59 15.83 -17.51
CA THR A 174 19.88 14.54 -18.17
C THR A 174 20.27 13.52 -17.13
N GLU A 175 20.38 12.25 -17.52
CA GLU A 175 20.87 11.21 -16.62
C GLU A 175 22.26 11.54 -16.05
N GLU A 176 23.15 12.15 -16.84
CA GLU A 176 24.50 12.52 -16.39
C GLU A 176 24.51 13.70 -15.41
N THR A 177 23.52 14.59 -15.48
CA THR A 177 23.44 15.80 -14.66
C THR A 177 22.46 15.71 -13.50
N ALA A 178 21.64 14.65 -13.45
CA ALA A 178 20.77 14.38 -12.31
C ALA A 178 21.56 13.86 -11.10
N PRO A 179 21.06 14.06 -9.86
CA PRO A 179 21.73 13.53 -8.66
C PRO A 179 21.81 12.01 -8.71
N LYS A 180 22.95 11.43 -8.27
CA LYS A 180 23.19 9.98 -8.21
C LYS A 180 23.14 9.44 -6.79
N THR A 181 23.38 10.31 -5.81
CA THR A 181 23.41 10.00 -4.40
C THR A 181 22.51 10.96 -3.63
N TRP A 182 22.14 10.59 -2.40
CA TRP A 182 21.39 11.50 -1.53
C TRP A 182 22.22 12.75 -1.16
N GLU A 183 23.55 12.62 -1.07
CA GLU A 183 24.44 13.74 -0.78
C GLU A 183 24.46 14.76 -1.91
N ASP A 184 24.20 14.35 -3.14
CA ASP A 184 24.10 15.25 -4.28
C ASP A 184 22.99 16.29 -4.12
N PHE A 185 21.94 16.00 -3.33
CA PHE A 185 20.85 16.95 -3.07
C PHE A 185 21.36 18.28 -2.42
N ALA A 186 22.46 18.22 -1.71
CA ALA A 186 23.07 19.41 -1.12
C ALA A 186 23.92 20.24 -2.11
N LYS A 187 24.14 19.78 -3.35
CA LYS A 187 24.95 20.49 -4.34
C LYS A 187 24.25 21.76 -4.85
N PRO A 188 25.01 22.83 -5.13
CA PRO A 188 24.43 24.10 -5.57
C PRO A 188 23.61 24.06 -6.85
N GLU A 189 23.86 23.12 -7.77
CA GLU A 189 23.12 22.95 -9.02
C GLU A 189 21.64 22.59 -8.81
N TYR A 190 21.31 22.01 -7.66
CA TYR A 190 19.94 21.62 -7.30
C TYR A 190 19.27 22.64 -6.35
N LYS A 191 19.91 23.77 -6.12
CA LYS A 191 19.38 24.79 -5.22
C LYS A 191 17.97 25.24 -5.59
N ASP A 192 17.06 25.28 -4.61
CA ASP A 192 15.65 25.66 -4.73
C ASP A 192 14.79 24.72 -5.60
N LYS A 193 15.34 23.55 -6.01
CA LYS A 193 14.69 22.61 -6.93
C LYS A 193 14.29 21.28 -6.30
N ILE A 194 14.55 21.07 -5.02
CA ILE A 194 14.40 19.80 -4.32
C ILE A 194 13.13 19.77 -3.48
N GLY A 195 12.43 18.63 -3.48
CA GLY A 195 11.28 18.41 -2.61
C GLY A 195 11.22 17.02 -2.00
N ILE A 196 10.62 16.93 -0.83
CA ILE A 196 10.28 15.67 -0.13
C ILE A 196 8.92 15.79 0.55
N ALA A 197 8.32 14.64 0.91
CA ALA A 197 7.15 14.63 1.78
C ALA A 197 7.53 14.83 3.25
N ASP A 198 6.59 15.37 4.05
CA ASP A 198 6.76 15.61 5.48
C ASP A 198 6.72 14.30 6.27
N PRO A 199 7.81 13.92 6.97
CA PRO A 199 7.85 12.69 7.76
C PRO A 199 6.90 12.67 8.96
N SER A 200 6.39 13.84 9.38
CA SER A 200 5.40 13.93 10.46
C SER A 200 3.97 13.60 10.01
N VAL A 201 3.74 13.53 8.69
CA VAL A 201 2.41 13.34 8.10
C VAL A 201 2.35 12.09 7.22
N ALA A 202 3.28 11.95 6.27
CA ALA A 202 3.29 10.87 5.29
C ALA A 202 3.94 9.59 5.85
N ALA A 203 3.22 8.46 5.84
CA ALA A 203 3.72 7.18 6.37
C ALA A 203 5.09 6.77 5.80
N PRO A 204 5.32 6.74 4.47
CA PRO A 204 6.60 6.34 3.91
C PRO A 204 7.71 7.39 4.09
N ALA A 205 7.38 8.66 4.28
CA ALA A 205 8.38 9.69 4.50
C ALA A 205 9.09 9.57 5.86
N TYR A 206 8.43 8.97 6.87
CA TYR A 206 9.08 8.74 8.17
C TYR A 206 10.25 7.74 8.06
N PRO A 207 10.11 6.52 7.52
CA PRO A 207 11.24 5.63 7.29
C PRO A 207 12.31 6.23 6.36
N PHE A 208 11.93 7.02 5.35
CA PHE A 208 12.88 7.74 4.50
C PHE A 208 13.78 8.67 5.31
N VAL A 209 13.23 9.57 6.10
CA VAL A 209 14.01 10.52 6.90
C VAL A 209 14.74 9.81 8.04
N SER A 210 14.09 8.88 8.75
CA SER A 210 14.71 8.17 9.88
C SER A 210 15.93 7.34 9.46
N TYR A 211 15.97 6.84 8.23
CA TYR A 211 17.13 6.15 7.68
C TYR A 211 18.41 6.99 7.81
N PHE A 212 18.37 8.27 7.47
CA PHE A 212 19.55 9.15 7.54
C PHE A 212 20.03 9.35 8.99
N PHE A 213 19.11 9.50 9.93
CA PHE A 213 19.46 9.62 11.34
C PHE A 213 20.01 8.31 11.91
N ASN A 214 19.47 7.18 11.51
CA ASN A 214 19.93 5.87 11.96
C ASN A 214 21.27 5.47 11.33
N SER A 215 21.46 5.71 10.04
CA SER A 215 22.69 5.31 9.31
C SER A 215 23.86 6.25 9.52
N LYS A 216 23.62 7.55 9.63
CA LYS A 216 24.65 8.58 9.79
C LYS A 216 24.86 9.00 11.25
N GLY A 217 23.95 8.67 12.14
CA GLY A 217 23.89 9.18 13.50
C GLY A 217 23.16 10.53 13.60
N MET A 218 22.71 10.87 14.83
CA MET A 218 21.84 12.01 15.08
C MET A 218 22.43 13.35 14.62
N ASP A 219 23.70 13.59 14.88
CA ASP A 219 24.34 14.88 14.57
C ASP A 219 24.60 15.01 13.07
N SER A 220 25.14 13.99 12.41
CA SER A 220 25.35 14.00 10.95
C SER A 220 24.03 14.02 10.17
N GLY A 221 22.98 13.38 10.68
CA GLY A 221 21.63 13.47 10.11
C GLY A 221 21.07 14.90 10.17
N LYS A 222 21.23 15.59 11.30
CA LYS A 222 20.84 17.01 11.44
C LYS A 222 21.64 17.93 10.52
N GLU A 223 22.96 17.69 10.42
CA GLU A 223 23.84 18.46 9.54
C GLU A 223 23.43 18.27 8.07
N TYR A 224 23.16 17.02 7.65
CA TYR A 224 22.68 16.70 6.31
C TYR A 224 21.37 17.43 5.97
N PHE A 225 20.32 17.28 6.79
CA PHE A 225 19.06 17.98 6.54
C PHE A 225 19.18 19.49 6.66
N GLY A 226 20.05 20.00 7.57
CA GLY A 226 20.40 21.42 7.65
C GLY A 226 20.95 21.94 6.31
N SER A 227 21.89 21.22 5.70
CA SER A 227 22.44 21.58 4.40
C SER A 227 21.41 21.56 3.28
N LEU A 228 20.45 20.61 3.31
CA LEU A 228 19.34 20.57 2.34
C LEU A 228 18.42 21.79 2.51
N PHE A 229 18.09 22.21 3.75
CA PHE A 229 17.29 23.40 3.98
C PHE A 229 18.02 24.68 3.53
N GLU A 230 19.33 24.77 3.75
CA GLU A 230 20.16 25.86 3.22
C GLU A 230 20.19 25.87 1.69
N ASN A 231 20.09 24.69 1.07
CA ASN A 231 19.98 24.51 -0.39
C ASN A 231 18.53 24.68 -0.92
N GLY A 232 17.58 25.10 -0.06
CA GLY A 232 16.21 25.41 -0.47
C GLY A 232 15.29 24.21 -0.58
N LEU A 233 15.52 23.14 0.22
CA LEU A 233 14.62 21.98 0.29
C LEU A 233 13.19 22.44 0.63
N LYS A 234 12.24 21.99 -0.20
CA LYS A 234 10.80 22.17 0.02
C LYS A 234 10.20 20.90 0.64
N VAL A 235 9.40 21.08 1.68
CA VAL A 235 8.70 19.99 2.36
C VAL A 235 7.21 20.11 2.10
N TYR A 236 6.62 19.05 1.57
CA TYR A 236 5.20 18.99 1.21
C TYR A 236 4.46 18.06 2.17
N PRO A 237 3.15 18.28 2.44
CA PRO A 237 2.43 17.45 3.40
C PRO A 237 2.45 15.96 3.09
N LYS A 238 2.31 15.58 1.81
CA LYS A 238 2.20 14.17 1.37
C LYS A 238 2.84 13.99 -0.01
N ASN A 239 3.11 12.74 -0.41
CA ASN A 239 3.64 12.42 -1.74
C ASN A 239 2.81 12.98 -2.92
N PRO A 240 1.46 12.98 -2.91
CA PRO A 240 0.69 13.61 -3.99
C PRO A 240 1.02 15.09 -4.22
N GLN A 241 1.37 15.87 -3.19
CA GLN A 241 1.80 17.26 -3.37
C GLN A 241 3.23 17.35 -3.93
N VAL A 242 4.12 16.41 -3.58
CA VAL A 242 5.44 16.31 -4.23
C VAL A 242 5.28 15.99 -5.72
N VAL A 243 4.40 15.04 -6.07
CA VAL A 243 4.04 14.71 -7.47
C VAL A 243 3.55 15.96 -8.21
N GLN A 244 2.62 16.73 -7.62
CA GLN A 244 2.13 17.97 -8.23
C GLN A 244 3.22 19.02 -8.44
N ALA A 245 4.14 19.15 -7.47
CA ALA A 245 5.25 20.08 -7.56
C ALA A 245 6.26 19.70 -8.63
N LEU A 246 6.54 18.41 -8.81
CA LEU A 246 7.34 17.88 -9.92
C LEU A 246 6.63 18.11 -11.27
N ALA A 247 5.36 17.72 -11.39
CA ALA A 247 4.58 17.86 -12.63
C ALA A 247 4.48 19.31 -13.08
N SER A 248 4.27 20.25 -12.14
CA SER A 248 4.19 21.69 -12.44
C SER A 248 5.55 22.34 -12.72
N GLY A 249 6.67 21.67 -12.40
CA GLY A 249 8.02 22.25 -12.49
C GLY A 249 8.35 23.22 -11.34
N GLU A 250 7.58 23.23 -10.27
CA GLU A 250 7.90 23.97 -9.04
C GLU A 250 9.19 23.46 -8.38
N ILE A 251 9.42 22.14 -8.47
CA ILE A 251 10.67 21.46 -8.16
C ILE A 251 11.11 20.64 -9.37
N ALA A 252 12.36 20.26 -9.44
CA ALA A 252 12.89 19.47 -10.54
C ALA A 252 13.53 18.15 -10.09
N VAL A 253 13.69 17.95 -8.78
CA VAL A 253 14.24 16.76 -8.13
C VAL A 253 13.44 16.47 -6.86
N ALA A 254 13.19 15.21 -6.57
CA ALA A 254 12.52 14.80 -5.34
C ALA A 254 13.08 13.50 -4.77
N GLY A 255 13.10 13.39 -3.44
CA GLY A 255 13.06 12.12 -2.75
C GLY A 255 11.60 11.67 -2.68
N LEU A 256 11.19 10.76 -3.55
CA LEU A 256 9.79 10.39 -3.75
C LEU A 256 9.61 8.87 -3.63
N GLN A 257 8.54 8.44 -2.98
CA GLN A 257 8.17 7.03 -2.92
C GLN A 257 8.13 6.42 -4.33
N GLU A 258 8.69 5.22 -4.49
CA GLU A 258 8.86 4.61 -5.81
C GLU A 258 7.55 4.44 -6.58
N SER A 259 6.47 4.02 -5.94
CA SER A 259 5.15 3.86 -6.58
C SER A 259 4.64 5.17 -7.20
N ASN A 260 4.79 6.30 -6.49
CA ASN A 260 4.42 7.61 -7.01
C ASN A 260 5.31 8.03 -8.19
N ALA A 261 6.61 7.73 -8.14
CA ALA A 261 7.53 8.06 -9.21
C ALA A 261 7.25 7.23 -10.48
N TYR A 262 7.01 5.92 -10.34
CA TYR A 262 6.58 5.07 -11.46
C TYR A 262 5.21 5.48 -12.01
N GLY A 263 4.25 5.85 -11.16
CA GLY A 263 2.94 6.37 -11.59
C GLY A 263 3.04 7.64 -12.43
N MET A 264 3.99 8.54 -12.12
CA MET A 264 4.26 9.72 -12.95
C MET A 264 4.79 9.32 -14.34
N ILE A 265 5.71 8.36 -14.41
CA ILE A 265 6.25 7.84 -15.68
C ILE A 265 5.13 7.20 -16.49
N ALA A 266 4.31 6.35 -15.88
CA ALA A 266 3.18 5.69 -16.54
C ALA A 266 2.14 6.70 -17.07
N SER A 267 1.98 7.84 -16.39
CA SER A 267 1.10 8.93 -16.81
C SER A 267 1.70 9.82 -17.92
N GLY A 268 2.95 9.55 -18.35
CA GLY A 268 3.63 10.29 -19.41
C GLY A 268 4.24 11.63 -18.97
N GLU A 269 4.41 11.83 -17.68
CA GLU A 269 5.12 12.99 -17.15
C GLU A 269 6.62 12.91 -17.51
N PRO A 270 7.31 14.05 -17.74
CA PRO A 270 8.73 14.07 -18.11
C PRO A 270 9.62 13.77 -16.88
N ILE A 271 9.45 12.60 -16.30
CA ILE A 271 10.14 12.14 -15.07
C ILE A 271 10.99 10.91 -15.40
N SER A 272 12.16 10.86 -14.81
CA SER A 272 13.02 9.67 -14.73
C SER A 272 13.38 9.39 -13.29
N ILE A 273 13.75 8.14 -13.02
CA ILE A 273 14.11 7.64 -11.68
C ILE A 273 15.59 7.25 -11.69
N ILE A 274 16.27 7.57 -10.61
CA ILE A 274 17.57 7.01 -10.25
C ILE A 274 17.43 6.33 -8.90
N TRP A 275 17.83 5.07 -8.84
CA TRP A 275 18.07 4.39 -7.59
C TRP A 275 19.43 4.84 -7.06
N PRO A 276 19.51 5.42 -5.85
CA PRO A 276 20.76 5.98 -5.33
C PRO A 276 21.84 4.92 -5.20
N GLU A 277 23.09 5.27 -5.46
CA GLU A 277 24.23 4.35 -5.38
C GLU A 277 24.37 3.70 -3.99
N GLU A 278 24.09 4.44 -2.92
CA GLU A 278 24.06 3.94 -1.54
C GLU A 278 22.83 3.11 -1.20
N GLY A 279 21.84 3.12 -2.05
CA GLY A 279 20.54 2.45 -1.91
C GLY A 279 19.40 3.40 -1.52
N ALA A 280 18.19 2.96 -1.82
CA ALA A 280 16.94 3.66 -1.49
C ALA A 280 16.46 3.26 -0.10
N PRO A 281 16.20 4.21 0.82
CA PRO A 281 15.63 3.89 2.12
C PRO A 281 14.32 3.12 2.01
N ALA A 282 14.25 1.97 2.68
CA ALA A 282 13.09 1.09 2.61
C ALA A 282 11.98 1.51 3.59
N SER A 283 10.75 1.39 3.14
CA SER A 283 9.56 1.33 3.98
C SER A 283 9.00 -0.09 3.96
N VAL A 284 8.81 -0.69 5.13
CA VAL A 284 8.23 -2.04 5.25
C VAL A 284 6.75 -1.89 5.58
N ARG A 285 5.92 -2.44 4.70
CA ARG A 285 4.47 -2.55 4.93
C ARG A 285 4.21 -3.74 5.84
N VAL A 286 3.49 -3.51 6.92
CA VAL A 286 3.14 -4.55 7.90
C VAL A 286 1.66 -4.50 8.24
N ALA A 287 1.10 -5.68 8.52
CA ALA A 287 -0.27 -5.84 8.96
C ALA A 287 -0.31 -6.41 10.37
N ALA A 288 -1.22 -5.90 11.20
CA ALA A 288 -1.42 -6.30 12.58
C ALA A 288 -2.89 -6.37 12.95
N ILE A 289 -3.21 -7.21 13.92
CA ILE A 289 -4.56 -7.40 14.44
C ILE A 289 -4.73 -6.61 15.75
N SER A 290 -5.85 -5.94 15.93
CA SER A 290 -6.21 -5.30 17.20
C SER A 290 -6.30 -6.33 18.35
N ALA A 291 -5.67 -6.05 19.49
CA ALA A 291 -5.80 -6.88 20.67
C ALA A 291 -7.25 -6.96 21.21
N LYS A 292 -8.10 -6.02 20.78
CA LYS A 292 -9.49 -5.89 21.24
C LYS A 292 -10.53 -6.17 20.15
N THR A 293 -10.12 -6.74 19.01
CA THR A 293 -11.07 -7.14 17.96
C THR A 293 -12.09 -8.15 18.52
N ASP A 294 -13.35 -7.96 18.19
CA ASP A 294 -14.41 -8.92 18.49
C ASP A 294 -14.56 -10.01 17.41
N GLN A 295 -13.74 -9.93 16.33
CA GLN A 295 -13.71 -10.86 15.21
C GLN A 295 -12.31 -11.50 14.98
N PRO A 296 -11.62 -12.02 16.03
CA PRO A 296 -10.22 -12.44 15.90
C PRO A 296 -10.01 -13.51 14.82
N GLU A 297 -10.97 -14.43 14.63
CA GLU A 297 -10.82 -15.50 13.63
C GLU A 297 -10.95 -14.98 12.18
N VAL A 298 -11.77 -13.96 11.92
CA VAL A 298 -11.83 -13.31 10.59
C VAL A 298 -10.60 -12.44 10.39
N ALA A 299 -10.13 -11.74 11.42
CA ALA A 299 -8.91 -10.93 11.38
C ALA A 299 -7.66 -11.79 11.10
N LYS A 300 -7.55 -12.98 11.70
CA LYS A 300 -6.49 -13.95 11.38
C LYS A 300 -6.52 -14.39 9.92
N LYS A 301 -7.72 -14.63 9.37
CA LYS A 301 -7.87 -14.96 7.94
C LYS A 301 -7.43 -13.83 7.01
N PHE A 302 -7.57 -12.58 7.45
CA PHE A 302 -7.06 -11.44 6.68
C PHE A 302 -5.53 -11.44 6.63
N ILE A 303 -4.84 -11.69 7.73
CA ILE A 303 -3.38 -11.83 7.72
C ILE A 303 -2.96 -13.04 6.87
N GLU A 304 -3.61 -14.20 7.03
CA GLU A 304 -3.35 -15.37 6.19
C GLU A 304 -3.55 -15.08 4.70
N PHE A 305 -4.60 -14.34 4.34
CA PHE A 305 -4.85 -13.89 2.97
C PHE A 305 -3.72 -13.02 2.42
N LEU A 306 -3.23 -12.04 3.18
CA LEU A 306 -2.12 -11.18 2.75
C LEU A 306 -0.80 -11.94 2.55
N LEU A 307 -0.60 -13.08 3.21
CA LEU A 307 0.59 -13.90 3.10
C LEU A 307 0.47 -15.07 2.09
N GLN A 308 -0.55 -15.04 1.23
CA GLN A 308 -0.67 -15.98 0.11
C GLN A 308 0.09 -15.47 -1.12
N PRO A 309 0.82 -16.33 -1.85
CA PRO A 309 1.51 -15.94 -3.07
C PRO A 309 0.55 -15.32 -4.11
N GLU A 310 -0.63 -15.91 -4.27
CA GLU A 310 -1.65 -15.44 -5.22
C GLU A 310 -2.16 -14.05 -4.86
N THR A 311 -2.31 -13.76 -3.57
CA THR A 311 -2.73 -12.43 -3.09
C THR A 311 -1.65 -11.41 -3.36
N GLN A 312 -0.40 -11.71 -2.99
CA GLN A 312 0.69 -10.76 -3.20
C GLN A 312 0.97 -10.52 -4.69
N GLN A 313 0.83 -11.56 -5.55
CA GLN A 313 0.95 -11.35 -6.99
C GLN A 313 -0.17 -10.41 -7.52
N GLN A 314 -1.41 -10.56 -7.05
CA GLN A 314 -2.49 -9.65 -7.41
C GLN A 314 -2.22 -8.21 -6.93
N LEU A 315 -1.61 -8.03 -5.76
CA LEU A 315 -1.22 -6.70 -5.27
C LEU A 315 -0.09 -6.10 -6.11
N VAL A 316 0.90 -6.90 -6.51
CA VAL A 316 1.96 -6.45 -7.45
C VAL A 316 1.37 -6.04 -8.80
N ASP A 317 0.40 -6.80 -9.30
CA ASP A 317 -0.23 -6.52 -10.59
C ASP A 317 -1.17 -5.30 -10.55
N ALA A 318 -1.52 -4.83 -9.35
CA ALA A 318 -2.46 -3.72 -9.14
C ALA A 318 -1.80 -2.35 -9.31
N GLY A 319 -2.08 -1.66 -10.42
CA GLY A 319 -1.76 -0.26 -10.66
C GLY A 319 -0.38 0.20 -10.16
N ASP A 320 -0.29 1.45 -9.75
CA ASP A 320 0.97 2.05 -9.30
C ASP A 320 1.38 1.58 -7.89
N GLU A 321 0.43 1.22 -7.04
CA GLU A 321 0.69 0.72 -5.69
C GLU A 321 1.41 -0.64 -5.68
N GLY A 322 1.43 -1.34 -6.82
CA GLY A 322 2.09 -2.63 -7.02
C GLY A 322 3.62 -2.58 -7.14
N TYR A 323 4.24 -1.39 -7.14
CA TYR A 323 5.69 -1.27 -7.12
C TYR A 323 6.23 -1.48 -5.70
N PHE A 324 6.56 -2.71 -5.36
CA PHE A 324 7.15 -3.11 -4.08
C PHE A 324 7.85 -4.48 -4.19
N GLU A 325 8.75 -4.79 -3.26
CA GLU A 325 9.35 -6.11 -3.04
C GLU A 325 8.35 -6.98 -2.24
N PRO A 326 7.83 -8.08 -2.82
CA PRO A 326 6.90 -8.96 -2.11
C PRO A 326 7.56 -9.65 -0.90
N SER A 327 6.81 -9.80 0.19
CA SER A 327 7.31 -10.51 1.37
C SER A 327 7.28 -12.04 1.21
N VAL A 328 6.51 -12.55 0.27
CA VAL A 328 6.24 -13.98 0.05
C VAL A 328 7.11 -14.52 -1.07
N ALA A 329 7.72 -15.68 -0.83
CA ALA A 329 8.57 -16.35 -1.80
C ALA A 329 7.79 -16.79 -3.05
N GLY A 330 8.42 -16.68 -4.23
CA GLY A 330 7.84 -17.10 -5.51
C GLY A 330 6.88 -16.10 -6.15
N VAL A 331 6.71 -14.92 -5.56
CA VAL A 331 5.99 -13.79 -6.17
C VAL A 331 6.99 -12.96 -6.97
N ASN A 332 6.59 -12.53 -8.16
CA ASN A 332 7.44 -11.68 -9.00
C ASN A 332 7.10 -10.22 -8.75
N GLU A 333 8.12 -9.38 -8.72
CA GLU A 333 7.95 -7.93 -8.75
C GLU A 333 7.43 -7.47 -10.12
N LYS A 334 6.95 -6.21 -10.24
CA LYS A 334 6.61 -5.63 -11.54
C LYS A 334 7.77 -5.73 -12.52
N GLU A 335 7.45 -6.04 -13.79
CA GLU A 335 8.45 -6.29 -14.83
C GLU A 335 9.33 -5.06 -15.09
N ASP A 336 8.76 -3.87 -15.00
CA ASP A 336 9.41 -2.57 -15.23
C ASP A 336 9.97 -1.91 -13.97
N ARG A 337 9.86 -2.57 -12.78
CA ARG A 337 10.59 -2.16 -11.59
C ARG A 337 12.08 -2.40 -11.78
N GLU A 338 12.90 -1.44 -11.33
CA GLU A 338 14.36 -1.55 -11.42
C GLU A 338 14.89 -2.79 -10.67
N LYS A 339 15.43 -3.74 -11.41
CA LYS A 339 15.86 -5.05 -10.88
C LYS A 339 17.13 -4.98 -10.04
N ASP A 340 18.00 -4.01 -10.34
CA ASP A 340 19.23 -3.75 -9.59
C ASP A 340 19.01 -2.71 -8.48
N GLY A 341 17.77 -2.27 -8.30
CA GLY A 341 17.36 -1.31 -7.29
C GLY A 341 17.58 -1.86 -5.88
N LYS A 342 18.50 -1.24 -5.13
CA LYS A 342 18.85 -1.69 -3.79
C LYS A 342 18.00 -0.98 -2.74
N LEU A 343 17.18 -1.73 -2.02
CA LEU A 343 16.57 -1.27 -0.78
C LEU A 343 17.58 -1.32 0.38
N VAL A 344 17.62 -0.27 1.18
CA VAL A 344 18.43 -0.23 2.41
C VAL A 344 17.51 -0.03 3.62
N TYR A 345 17.71 -0.89 4.60
CA TYR A 345 16.88 -0.96 5.79
C TYR A 345 17.63 -0.38 6.98
N ALA A 346 16.99 0.50 7.73
CA ALA A 346 17.57 1.02 8.96
C ALA A 346 17.38 -0.01 10.09
N GLU A 347 18.46 -0.63 10.57
CA GLU A 347 18.41 -1.67 11.62
C GLU A 347 17.69 -1.17 12.90
N ALA A 348 17.87 0.09 13.27
CA ALA A 348 17.19 0.67 14.41
C ALA A 348 15.66 0.74 14.27
N SER A 349 15.11 0.56 13.06
CA SER A 349 13.66 0.50 12.87
C SER A 349 13.03 -0.82 13.33
N TRP A 350 13.84 -1.83 13.65
CA TRP A 350 13.38 -3.13 14.16
C TRP A 350 13.37 -3.22 15.70
N ALA A 351 14.02 -2.29 16.40
CA ALA A 351 14.25 -2.35 17.84
C ALA A 351 13.08 -1.83 18.68
#